data_c312b1268436ff4a687fb86deedd9fb1
#
_entry.id   c312b1268436ff4a687fb86deedd9fb1
#
_cell.length_a   1.000
_cell.length_b   1.000
_cell.length_c   1.000
_cell.angle_alpha   90.00
_cell.angle_beta   90.00
_cell.angle_gamma   90.00
#
_symmetry.space_group_name_H-M   'P 1'
#
loop_
_entity.id
_entity.type
_entity.pdbx_description
1 polymer ?
#
loop_
_entity_poly.entity_id
_entity_poly.type
_entity_poly.pdbx_seq_one_letter_code
_entity_poly.pdbx_strand_id
1 'polypeptide(L)'
;MTRETDTLDGYACSSWYLWRYVSPRDQKHAWDPKLIAKWAPTDVYVGGDHAVAHLLYIRFWCKFFADEGYLPFREPIKSLLYNGYINAPDGKKMSKSKGNVIDPLDVINSGYGADTLRTYEMFIGPYNEDAAWSTKGVGGVYRFLNRCWTLCFDKTQKDSPKTADTTEQIRHKTIKKVTEDLHRRSFNTAVAALMEYVNELYKLGAAKDDLVALAKLLKPFAPHLASEMLESLGADDVWPTWDESKLLSETAKIVVQVNGKLRARLTVSVDDLADEEKITSLALADPRVQKFTGQGIKKSFYVQKAKLLNLVV
;
A
#
# COMPACT_ATOMS: atom_id res chain seq x y z
N MET A 1 -16.38 10.31 -55.26
CA MET A 1 -15.77 9.21 -54.49
C MET A 1 -16.87 8.21 -54.15
N THR A 2 -16.62 6.93 -54.33
CA THR A 2 -17.54 5.88 -53.84
C THR A 2 -17.24 5.66 -52.37
N ARG A 3 -18.29 5.59 -51.53
CA ARG A 3 -18.14 5.31 -50.08
C ARG A 3 -17.68 3.86 -49.91
N GLU A 4 -16.69 3.64 -49.01
CA GLU A 4 -16.31 2.30 -48.58
C GLU A 4 -17.46 1.64 -47.83
N THR A 5 -17.71 0.37 -48.12
CA THR A 5 -18.82 -0.41 -47.55
C THR A 5 -18.35 -1.47 -46.57
N ASP A 6 -17.05 -1.75 -46.51
CA ASP A 6 -16.51 -2.65 -45.49
C ASP A 6 -16.54 -2.04 -44.08
N THR A 7 -16.69 -2.90 -43.09
CA THR A 7 -16.64 -2.50 -41.68
C THR A 7 -15.22 -2.51 -41.17
N LEU A 8 -14.88 -1.52 -40.32
CA LEU A 8 -13.65 -1.53 -39.59
C LEU A 8 -13.71 -2.60 -38.48
N ASP A 9 -12.52 -3.05 -38.04
CA ASP A 9 -12.37 -3.92 -36.89
C ASP A 9 -13.09 -3.35 -35.68
N GLY A 10 -13.60 -4.23 -34.81
CA GLY A 10 -14.33 -3.84 -33.60
C GLY A 10 -13.59 -2.89 -32.68
N TYR A 11 -12.26 -2.97 -32.63
CA TYR A 11 -11.44 -2.03 -31.87
C TYR A 11 -11.43 -0.62 -32.46
N ALA A 12 -11.60 -0.45 -33.74
CA ALA A 12 -11.69 0.87 -34.34
C ALA A 12 -12.90 1.65 -33.85
N CYS A 13 -14.08 1.02 -33.82
CA CYS A 13 -15.30 1.65 -33.29
C CYS A 13 -15.23 1.88 -31.80
N SER A 14 -14.65 0.97 -31.03
CA SER A 14 -14.57 1.04 -29.57
C SER A 14 -13.42 1.91 -29.06
N SER A 15 -12.62 2.53 -29.92
CA SER A 15 -11.43 3.27 -29.51
C SER A 15 -11.59 4.79 -29.42
N TRP A 16 -12.66 5.36 -29.99
CA TRP A 16 -12.85 6.81 -29.97
C TRP A 16 -13.68 7.34 -28.80
N TYR A 17 -14.17 6.48 -27.92
CA TYR A 17 -15.09 6.77 -26.81
C TYR A 17 -14.51 7.78 -25.81
N LEU A 18 -13.20 7.83 -25.60
CA LEU A 18 -12.54 8.74 -24.66
C LEU A 18 -12.98 10.19 -24.86
N TRP A 19 -13.08 10.62 -26.11
CA TRP A 19 -13.50 11.98 -26.43
C TRP A 19 -15.01 12.13 -26.33
N ARG A 20 -15.77 11.10 -26.70
CA ARG A 20 -17.23 11.11 -26.60
C ARG A 20 -17.70 11.18 -25.14
N TYR A 21 -16.99 10.59 -24.21
CA TYR A 21 -17.30 10.66 -22.77
C TYR A 21 -17.32 12.07 -22.21
N VAL A 22 -16.57 13.00 -22.79
CA VAL A 22 -16.51 14.39 -22.35
C VAL A 22 -17.84 15.13 -22.59
N SER A 23 -18.57 14.75 -23.66
CA SER A 23 -19.87 15.33 -24.01
C SER A 23 -20.84 14.28 -24.56
N PRO A 24 -21.27 13.28 -23.75
CA PRO A 24 -22.00 12.10 -24.20
C PRO A 24 -23.40 12.42 -24.74
N ARG A 25 -23.96 13.58 -24.40
CA ARG A 25 -25.31 14.01 -24.79
C ARG A 25 -25.34 14.99 -25.97
N ASP A 26 -24.17 15.36 -26.51
CA ASP A 26 -24.13 16.23 -27.71
C ASP A 26 -24.75 15.51 -28.90
N GLN A 27 -25.81 16.09 -29.46
CA GLN A 27 -26.53 15.53 -30.61
C GLN A 27 -26.03 16.05 -31.94
N LYS A 28 -25.18 17.09 -31.96
CA LYS A 28 -24.75 17.76 -33.16
C LYS A 28 -23.31 17.46 -33.54
N HIS A 29 -22.46 17.22 -32.53
CA HIS A 29 -21.03 17.05 -32.71
C HIS A 29 -20.58 15.72 -32.13
N ALA A 30 -19.42 15.22 -32.56
CA ALA A 30 -18.79 14.05 -31.99
C ALA A 30 -18.40 14.32 -30.50
N TRP A 31 -17.97 15.54 -30.21
CA TRP A 31 -17.68 16.08 -28.88
C TRP A 31 -17.67 17.59 -28.87
N ASP A 32 -17.83 18.22 -27.71
CA ASP A 32 -17.68 19.67 -27.52
C ASP A 32 -16.18 20.04 -27.45
N PRO A 33 -15.66 20.87 -28.40
CA PRO A 33 -14.24 21.26 -28.44
C PRO A 33 -13.78 21.98 -27.16
N LYS A 34 -14.66 22.74 -26.49
CA LYS A 34 -14.32 23.47 -25.25
C LYS A 34 -14.13 22.50 -24.09
N LEU A 35 -14.96 21.46 -24.00
CA LEU A 35 -14.82 20.43 -22.99
C LEU A 35 -13.58 19.55 -23.27
N ILE A 36 -13.29 19.21 -24.52
CA ILE A 36 -12.06 18.52 -24.90
C ILE A 36 -10.82 19.31 -24.47
N ALA A 37 -10.77 20.61 -24.75
CA ALA A 37 -9.64 21.44 -24.36
C ALA A 37 -9.42 21.48 -22.83
N LYS A 38 -10.47 21.27 -22.05
CA LYS A 38 -10.41 21.25 -20.57
C LYS A 38 -10.05 19.87 -20.00
N TRP A 39 -10.61 18.79 -20.56
CA TRP A 39 -10.59 17.47 -19.94
C TRP A 39 -9.64 16.46 -20.61
N ALA A 40 -9.16 16.74 -21.80
CA ALA A 40 -8.26 15.86 -22.54
C ALA A 40 -6.88 16.52 -22.75
N PRO A 41 -5.83 15.75 -23.00
CA PRO A 41 -5.77 14.28 -23.03
C PRO A 41 -6.00 13.65 -21.67
N THR A 42 -6.38 12.36 -21.64
CA THR A 42 -6.59 11.58 -20.42
C THR A 42 -5.32 11.51 -19.61
N ASP A 43 -5.39 11.84 -18.32
CA ASP A 43 -4.20 11.87 -17.45
C ASP A 43 -3.65 10.47 -17.19
N VAL A 44 -4.54 9.51 -16.87
CA VAL A 44 -4.16 8.15 -16.53
C VAL A 44 -5.11 7.16 -17.20
N TYR A 45 -4.56 6.16 -17.85
CA TYR A 45 -5.27 5.01 -18.37
C TYR A 45 -4.79 3.74 -17.67
N VAL A 46 -5.71 2.94 -17.12
CA VAL A 46 -5.40 1.70 -16.42
C VAL A 46 -5.79 0.51 -17.28
N GLY A 47 -4.86 -0.38 -17.58
CA GLY A 47 -5.13 -1.61 -18.32
C GLY A 47 -3.87 -2.30 -18.81
N GLY A 48 -3.80 -3.62 -18.65
CA GLY A 48 -2.66 -4.44 -19.06
C GLY A 48 -2.77 -4.91 -20.51
N ASP A 49 -3.84 -5.62 -20.87
CA ASP A 49 -4.01 -6.29 -22.16
C ASP A 49 -4.28 -5.33 -23.35
N HIS A 50 -4.59 -4.09 -23.09
CA HIS A 50 -5.02 -3.15 -24.11
C HIS A 50 -3.88 -2.35 -24.76
N ALA A 51 -2.64 -2.56 -24.33
CA ALA A 51 -1.50 -1.78 -24.77
C ALA A 51 -1.23 -1.89 -26.29
N VAL A 52 -1.39 -3.07 -26.87
CA VAL A 52 -1.11 -3.30 -28.30
C VAL A 52 -2.36 -3.04 -29.15
N ALA A 53 -3.49 -3.66 -28.87
CA ALA A 53 -4.67 -3.55 -29.71
C ALA A 53 -5.38 -2.20 -29.51
N HIS A 54 -6.00 -1.99 -28.36
CA HIS A 54 -6.86 -0.84 -28.10
C HIS A 54 -6.10 0.50 -28.13
N LEU A 55 -4.94 0.58 -27.48
CA LEU A 55 -4.16 1.82 -27.45
C LEU A 55 -3.56 2.18 -28.82
N LEU A 56 -3.26 1.18 -29.67
CA LEU A 56 -2.82 1.43 -31.03
C LEU A 56 -3.91 2.16 -31.85
N TYR A 57 -5.15 1.66 -31.79
CA TYR A 57 -6.28 2.30 -32.49
C TYR A 57 -6.60 3.69 -31.90
N ILE A 58 -6.61 3.85 -30.58
CA ILE A 58 -6.84 5.16 -29.93
C ILE A 58 -5.79 6.19 -30.39
N ARG A 59 -4.51 5.81 -30.43
CA ARG A 59 -3.43 6.70 -30.89
C ARG A 59 -3.56 7.03 -32.36
N PHE A 60 -3.96 6.05 -33.17
CA PHE A 60 -4.21 6.29 -34.58
C PHE A 60 -5.35 7.30 -34.79
N TRP A 61 -6.49 7.07 -34.12
CA TRP A 61 -7.63 8.00 -34.17
C TRP A 61 -7.26 9.39 -33.65
N CYS A 62 -6.49 9.49 -32.59
CA CYS A 62 -6.04 10.76 -32.03
C CYS A 62 -5.23 11.56 -33.07
N LYS A 63 -4.31 10.90 -33.74
CA LYS A 63 -3.49 11.53 -34.81
C LYS A 63 -4.34 11.97 -35.98
N PHE A 64 -5.24 11.12 -36.47
CA PHE A 64 -6.17 11.45 -37.53
C PHE A 64 -7.04 12.66 -37.18
N PHE A 65 -7.67 12.65 -35.99
CA PHE A 65 -8.51 13.80 -35.58
C PHE A 65 -7.70 15.07 -35.32
N ALA A 66 -6.44 14.97 -34.93
CA ALA A 66 -5.57 16.12 -34.80
C ALA A 66 -5.17 16.69 -36.19
N ASP A 67 -4.88 15.82 -37.17
CA ASP A 67 -4.54 16.23 -38.54
C ASP A 67 -5.73 16.90 -39.25
N GLU A 68 -6.95 16.45 -38.96
CA GLU A 68 -8.20 17.04 -39.43
C GLU A 68 -8.69 18.25 -38.61
N GLY A 69 -7.92 18.69 -37.60
CA GLY A 69 -8.21 19.87 -36.78
C GLY A 69 -9.31 19.69 -35.73
N TYR A 70 -9.74 18.46 -35.44
CA TYR A 70 -10.77 18.18 -34.43
C TYR A 70 -10.20 18.07 -32.98
N LEU A 71 -8.93 17.75 -32.84
CA LEU A 71 -8.24 17.65 -31.54
C LEU A 71 -7.01 18.57 -31.51
N PRO A 72 -6.74 19.24 -30.38
CA PRO A 72 -5.56 20.11 -30.22
C PRO A 72 -4.28 19.36 -29.81
N PHE A 73 -4.31 18.03 -29.73
CA PHE A 73 -3.21 17.17 -29.28
C PHE A 73 -3.15 15.89 -30.12
N ARG A 74 -1.97 15.25 -30.16
CA ARG A 74 -1.71 14.04 -30.97
C ARG A 74 -1.55 12.75 -30.15
N GLU A 75 -1.49 12.84 -28.81
CA GLU A 75 -1.44 11.69 -27.92
C GLU A 75 -2.65 11.73 -26.97
N PRO A 76 -3.44 10.64 -26.92
CA PRO A 76 -4.72 10.63 -26.19
C PRO A 76 -4.56 10.47 -24.68
N ILE A 77 -3.43 9.95 -24.23
CA ILE A 77 -3.18 9.50 -22.86
C ILE A 77 -1.80 9.96 -22.42
N LYS A 78 -1.70 10.58 -21.22
CA LYS A 78 -0.42 11.04 -20.66
C LYS A 78 0.35 9.92 -20.00
N SER A 79 -0.34 9.00 -19.31
CA SER A 79 0.28 7.91 -18.54
C SER A 79 -0.54 6.63 -18.63
N LEU A 80 0.13 5.52 -18.93
CA LEU A 80 -0.44 4.17 -18.85
C LEU A 80 -0.01 3.48 -17.56
N LEU A 81 -0.98 3.00 -16.78
CA LEU A 81 -0.72 2.11 -15.65
C LEU A 81 -1.02 0.68 -16.07
N TYR A 82 0.04 -0.10 -16.19
CA TYR A 82 -0.06 -1.53 -16.44
C TYR A 82 -0.40 -2.24 -15.13
N ASN A 83 -1.48 -3.01 -15.08
CA ASN A 83 -1.85 -3.85 -13.95
C ASN A 83 -1.76 -5.33 -14.32
N GLY A 84 -1.37 -6.16 -13.33
CA GLY A 84 -1.42 -7.61 -13.44
C GLY A 84 -2.84 -8.16 -13.32
N TYR A 85 -2.98 -9.45 -13.53
CA TYR A 85 -4.25 -10.18 -13.38
C TYR A 85 -4.35 -10.85 -12.01
N ILE A 86 -5.56 -10.87 -11.47
CA ILE A 86 -5.89 -11.81 -10.40
C ILE A 86 -6.39 -13.10 -11.08
N ASN A 87 -5.55 -14.11 -11.05
CA ASN A 87 -5.82 -15.42 -11.62
C ASN A 87 -6.67 -16.28 -10.68
N ALA A 88 -7.26 -17.36 -11.19
CA ALA A 88 -7.96 -18.35 -10.38
C ALA A 88 -6.98 -19.01 -9.37
N PRO A 89 -7.48 -19.73 -8.35
CA PRO A 89 -6.63 -20.38 -7.34
C PRO A 89 -5.60 -21.38 -7.91
N ASP A 90 -5.85 -21.90 -9.13
CA ASP A 90 -4.93 -22.77 -9.86
C ASP A 90 -3.84 -22.02 -10.66
N GLY A 91 -3.78 -20.68 -10.51
CA GLY A 91 -2.84 -19.80 -11.20
C GLY A 91 -3.21 -19.50 -12.66
N LYS A 92 -4.33 -20.00 -13.16
CA LYS A 92 -4.76 -19.76 -14.55
C LYS A 92 -5.68 -18.56 -14.65
N LYS A 93 -5.64 -17.88 -15.80
CA LYS A 93 -6.54 -16.76 -16.11
C LYS A 93 -7.99 -17.19 -15.95
N MET A 94 -8.77 -16.39 -15.20
CA MET A 94 -10.20 -16.59 -15.04
C MET A 94 -10.94 -16.44 -16.37
N SER A 95 -11.87 -17.36 -16.65
CA SER A 95 -12.68 -17.34 -17.85
C SER A 95 -14.05 -17.95 -17.58
N LYS A 96 -15.10 -17.31 -18.08
CA LYS A 96 -16.49 -17.86 -17.98
C LYS A 96 -16.61 -19.23 -18.61
N SER A 97 -15.92 -19.48 -19.74
CA SER A 97 -15.92 -20.76 -20.43
C SER A 97 -15.25 -21.90 -19.66
N LYS A 98 -14.36 -21.57 -18.71
CA LYS A 98 -13.67 -22.53 -17.82
C LYS A 98 -14.37 -22.73 -16.48
N GLY A 99 -15.37 -21.91 -16.16
CA GLY A 99 -16.08 -21.96 -14.88
C GLY A 99 -15.22 -21.66 -13.65
N ASN A 100 -14.06 -21.00 -13.83
CA ASN A 100 -13.10 -20.68 -12.76
C ASN A 100 -13.12 -19.20 -12.35
N VAL A 101 -14.20 -18.48 -12.69
CA VAL A 101 -14.37 -17.07 -12.35
C VAL A 101 -14.78 -16.95 -10.88
N ILE A 102 -14.19 -16.01 -10.18
CA ILE A 102 -14.63 -15.57 -8.85
C ILE A 102 -15.44 -14.29 -9.01
N ASP A 103 -16.72 -14.33 -8.67
CA ASP A 103 -17.57 -13.15 -8.72
C ASP A 103 -17.30 -12.28 -7.48
N PRO A 104 -16.94 -10.98 -7.65
CA PRO A 104 -16.82 -10.05 -6.54
C PRO A 104 -18.04 -10.01 -5.63
N LEU A 105 -19.26 -10.12 -6.18
CA LEU A 105 -20.49 -10.11 -5.41
C LEU A 105 -20.62 -11.32 -4.50
N ASP A 106 -20.16 -12.49 -4.93
CA ASP A 106 -20.15 -13.69 -4.08
C ASP A 106 -19.25 -13.49 -2.86
N VAL A 107 -18.10 -12.88 -3.05
CA VAL A 107 -17.18 -12.54 -1.94
C VAL A 107 -17.81 -11.54 -0.98
N ILE A 108 -18.42 -10.48 -1.49
CA ILE A 108 -19.07 -9.45 -0.69
C ILE A 108 -20.24 -10.03 0.10
N ASN A 109 -21.12 -10.80 -0.56
CA ASN A 109 -22.33 -11.36 0.02
C ASN A 109 -22.07 -12.54 0.97
N SER A 110 -20.88 -13.16 0.91
CA SER A 110 -20.48 -14.21 1.85
C SER A 110 -20.09 -13.69 3.24
N GLY A 111 -20.30 -12.40 3.52
CA GLY A 111 -20.09 -11.76 4.82
C GLY A 111 -18.75 -11.04 4.95
N TYR A 112 -17.90 -11.04 3.93
CA TYR A 112 -16.64 -10.29 3.96
C TYR A 112 -16.81 -8.79 3.72
N GLY A 113 -17.79 -8.40 2.88
CA GLY A 113 -18.06 -7.01 2.56
C GLY A 113 -17.07 -6.40 1.53
N ALA A 114 -17.46 -5.24 1.01
CA ALA A 114 -16.72 -4.57 -0.07
C ALA A 114 -15.32 -4.08 0.37
N ASP A 115 -15.17 -3.56 1.58
CA ASP A 115 -13.89 -3.07 2.09
C ASP A 115 -12.84 -4.18 2.22
N THR A 116 -13.28 -5.39 2.60
CA THR A 116 -12.38 -6.56 2.65
C THR A 116 -11.90 -6.93 1.26
N LEU A 117 -12.79 -6.99 0.27
CA LEU A 117 -12.43 -7.32 -1.10
C LEU A 117 -11.45 -6.29 -1.66
N ARG A 118 -11.76 -5.00 -1.55
CA ARG A 118 -10.89 -3.89 -2.01
C ARG A 118 -9.50 -3.96 -1.39
N THR A 119 -9.44 -4.13 -0.06
CA THR A 119 -8.16 -4.21 0.67
C THR A 119 -7.39 -5.46 0.26
N TYR A 120 -8.07 -6.57 0.04
CA TYR A 120 -7.44 -7.82 -0.41
C TYR A 120 -6.82 -7.69 -1.79
N GLU A 121 -7.54 -7.13 -2.76
CA GLU A 121 -7.03 -6.91 -4.12
C GLU A 121 -5.78 -6.00 -4.14
N MET A 122 -5.74 -5.01 -3.26
CA MET A 122 -4.56 -4.15 -3.08
C MET A 122 -3.40 -4.84 -2.33
N PHE A 123 -3.70 -5.88 -1.55
CA PHE A 123 -2.71 -6.55 -0.69
C PHE A 123 -2.10 -7.81 -1.32
N ILE A 124 -2.78 -8.46 -2.27
CA ILE A 124 -2.42 -9.80 -2.78
C ILE A 124 -1.02 -9.87 -3.41
N GLY A 125 -0.53 -8.76 -3.96
CA GLY A 125 0.79 -8.67 -4.59
C GLY A 125 1.09 -7.27 -5.14
N PRO A 126 2.25 -7.08 -5.78
CA PRO A 126 2.52 -5.87 -6.54
C PRO A 126 1.46 -5.69 -7.63
N TYR A 127 0.92 -4.46 -7.78
CA TYR A 127 -0.22 -4.22 -8.65
C TYR A 127 0.03 -4.51 -10.13
N ASN A 128 1.30 -4.50 -10.55
CA ASN A 128 1.75 -4.74 -11.93
C ASN A 128 2.16 -6.20 -12.20
N GLU A 129 1.99 -7.09 -11.24
CA GLU A 129 2.28 -8.51 -11.34
C GLU A 129 1.02 -9.36 -11.20
N ASP A 130 1.03 -10.51 -11.84
CA ASP A 130 -0.07 -11.48 -11.71
C ASP A 130 -0.04 -12.14 -10.33
N ALA A 131 -1.23 -12.33 -9.76
CA ALA A 131 -1.38 -13.03 -8.48
C ALA A 131 -2.49 -14.08 -8.55
N ALA A 132 -2.34 -15.19 -7.81
CA ALA A 132 -3.38 -16.19 -7.71
C ALA A 132 -4.34 -15.85 -6.55
N TRP A 133 -5.64 -16.00 -6.79
CA TRP A 133 -6.67 -15.79 -5.77
C TRP A 133 -6.49 -16.76 -4.59
N SER A 134 -6.67 -16.24 -3.38
CA SER A 134 -6.65 -17.03 -2.15
C SER A 134 -7.80 -16.63 -1.21
N THR A 135 -8.78 -17.49 -1.05
CA THR A 135 -9.89 -17.27 -0.10
C THR A 135 -9.40 -17.18 1.35
N LYS A 136 -8.32 -17.89 1.68
CA LYS A 136 -7.67 -17.76 3.01
C LYS A 136 -7.09 -16.37 3.22
N GLY A 137 -6.54 -15.75 2.15
CA GLY A 137 -6.04 -14.39 2.16
C GLY A 137 -7.14 -13.37 2.44
N VAL A 138 -8.31 -13.52 1.79
CA VAL A 138 -9.50 -12.69 2.05
C VAL A 138 -9.87 -12.72 3.53
N GLY A 139 -9.97 -13.92 4.13
CA GLY A 139 -10.25 -14.09 5.56
C GLY A 139 -9.19 -13.47 6.47
N GLY A 140 -7.92 -13.39 6.01
CA GLY A 140 -6.83 -12.69 6.71
C GLY A 140 -7.07 -11.18 6.77
N VAL A 141 -7.42 -10.59 5.63
CA VAL A 141 -7.75 -9.16 5.54
C VAL A 141 -9.02 -8.82 6.33
N TYR A 142 -10.05 -9.65 6.26
CA TYR A 142 -11.26 -9.48 7.07
C TYR A 142 -10.94 -9.38 8.56
N ARG A 143 -10.11 -10.30 9.09
CA ARG A 143 -9.67 -10.24 10.50
C ARG A 143 -8.87 -8.97 10.80
N PHE A 144 -8.03 -8.50 9.87
CA PHE A 144 -7.32 -7.23 10.03
C PHE A 144 -8.28 -6.05 10.15
N LEU A 145 -9.26 -5.93 9.26
CA LEU A 145 -10.26 -4.84 9.31
C LEU A 145 -11.12 -4.91 10.58
N ASN A 146 -11.52 -6.10 11.03
CA ASN A 146 -12.21 -6.25 12.31
C ASN A 146 -11.34 -5.81 13.49
N ARG A 147 -10.03 -6.03 13.46
CA ARG A 147 -9.13 -5.52 14.49
C ARG A 147 -9.04 -4.00 14.48
N CYS A 148 -9.05 -3.37 13.29
CA CYS A 148 -9.15 -1.90 13.19
C CYS A 148 -10.45 -1.39 13.83
N TRP A 149 -11.58 -2.06 13.54
CA TRP A 149 -12.86 -1.77 14.17
C TRP A 149 -12.80 -1.86 15.69
N THR A 150 -12.31 -2.98 16.22
CA THR A 150 -12.20 -3.22 17.66
C THR A 150 -11.34 -2.16 18.34
N LEU A 151 -10.18 -1.79 17.77
CA LEU A 151 -9.34 -0.71 18.31
C LEU A 151 -10.08 0.62 18.42
N CYS A 152 -10.94 0.93 17.45
CA CYS A 152 -11.65 2.20 17.41
C CYS A 152 -12.87 2.24 18.35
N PHE A 153 -13.65 1.16 18.39
CA PHE A 153 -14.97 1.14 19.01
C PHE A 153 -15.03 0.42 20.36
N ASP A 154 -14.07 -0.45 20.67
CA ASP A 154 -14.01 -1.14 21.97
C ASP A 154 -13.44 -0.20 23.03
N LYS A 155 -14.30 0.20 23.99
CA LYS A 155 -13.94 1.11 25.08
C LYS A 155 -12.86 0.56 26.00
N THR A 156 -12.69 -0.75 26.08
CA THR A 156 -11.70 -1.39 26.97
C THR A 156 -10.27 -1.16 26.50
N GLN A 157 -10.06 -0.78 25.23
CA GLN A 157 -8.76 -0.49 24.64
C GLN A 157 -8.33 0.99 24.80
N LYS A 158 -9.26 1.89 25.19
CA LYS A 158 -9.05 3.36 25.15
C LYS A 158 -8.36 3.94 26.41
N ASP A 159 -8.24 3.20 27.51
CA ASP A 159 -7.84 3.75 28.80
C ASP A 159 -6.41 3.38 29.22
N SER A 160 -5.45 3.45 28.32
CA SER A 160 -4.05 3.24 28.71
C SER A 160 -3.25 4.57 28.66
N PRO A 161 -3.08 5.28 29.79
CA PRO A 161 -2.45 6.60 29.83
C PRO A 161 -0.95 6.62 29.52
N LYS A 162 -0.33 5.47 29.24
CA LYS A 162 1.13 5.35 28.97
C LYS A 162 1.48 5.44 27.47
N THR A 163 0.54 5.76 26.58
CA THR A 163 0.66 5.36 25.18
C THR A 163 0.95 6.49 24.20
N ALA A 164 0.63 7.74 24.49
CA ALA A 164 0.72 8.82 23.50
C ALA A 164 2.15 9.01 22.96
N ASP A 165 3.16 9.11 23.81
CA ASP A 165 4.55 9.30 23.40
C ASP A 165 5.17 8.02 22.81
N THR A 166 4.77 6.85 23.32
CA THR A 166 5.32 5.56 22.87
C THR A 166 4.88 5.21 21.45
N THR A 167 3.67 5.59 21.05
CA THR A 167 3.12 5.29 19.73
C THR A 167 3.41 6.38 18.70
N GLU A 168 3.76 7.59 19.13
CA GLU A 168 4.00 8.75 18.26
C GLU A 168 5.02 8.45 17.15
N GLN A 169 6.18 7.89 17.51
CA GLN A 169 7.20 7.55 16.52
C GLN A 169 6.70 6.54 15.50
N ILE A 170 5.99 5.50 15.96
CA ILE A 170 5.45 4.45 15.07
C ILE A 170 4.40 5.06 14.16
N ARG A 171 3.55 5.95 14.67
CA ARG A 171 2.54 6.70 13.90
C ARG A 171 3.19 7.48 12.75
N HIS A 172 4.19 8.32 13.05
CA HIS A 172 4.88 9.12 12.03
C HIS A 172 5.61 8.25 10.99
N LYS A 173 6.25 7.17 11.42
CA LYS A 173 6.87 6.19 10.50
C LYS A 173 5.84 5.54 9.58
N THR A 174 4.68 5.17 10.12
CA THR A 174 3.61 4.55 9.34
C THR A 174 3.00 5.53 8.34
N ILE A 175 2.73 6.79 8.77
CA ILE A 175 2.24 7.85 7.88
C ILE A 175 3.20 8.02 6.69
N LYS A 176 4.49 8.20 6.96
CA LYS A 176 5.51 8.34 5.91
C LYS A 176 5.52 7.13 4.99
N LYS A 177 5.63 5.93 5.54
CA LYS A 177 5.72 4.68 4.79
C LYS A 177 4.52 4.48 3.87
N VAL A 178 3.30 4.63 4.39
CA VAL A 178 2.07 4.43 3.61
C VAL A 178 1.95 5.51 2.53
N THR A 179 2.25 6.77 2.85
CA THR A 179 2.22 7.87 1.87
C THR A 179 3.19 7.62 0.71
N GLU A 180 4.44 7.27 1.02
CA GLU A 180 5.45 6.98 0.00
C GLU A 180 5.08 5.74 -0.84
N ASP A 181 4.53 4.71 -0.22
CA ASP A 181 4.09 3.50 -0.91
C ASP A 181 2.92 3.77 -1.86
N LEU A 182 1.95 4.60 -1.45
CA LEU A 182 0.86 5.03 -2.33
C LEU A 182 1.38 5.81 -3.54
N HIS A 183 2.32 6.74 -3.34
CA HIS A 183 2.95 7.46 -4.45
C HIS A 183 3.68 6.53 -5.43
N ARG A 184 4.31 5.49 -4.92
CA ARG A 184 4.99 4.45 -5.74
C ARG A 184 4.06 3.36 -6.25
N ARG A 185 2.79 3.38 -5.86
CA ARG A 185 1.79 2.33 -6.13
C ARG A 185 2.16 0.96 -5.55
N SER A 186 2.91 0.96 -4.46
CA SER A 186 3.26 -0.24 -3.70
C SER A 186 2.15 -0.55 -2.68
N PHE A 187 0.94 -0.79 -3.17
CA PHE A 187 -0.26 -0.93 -2.33
C PHE A 187 -0.16 -2.07 -1.33
N ASN A 188 0.42 -3.19 -1.74
CA ASN A 188 0.63 -4.36 -0.89
C ASN A 188 1.51 -4.06 0.33
N THR A 189 2.58 -3.29 0.15
CA THR A 189 3.46 -2.89 1.26
C THR A 189 2.83 -1.82 2.13
N ALA A 190 1.99 -0.94 1.58
CA ALA A 190 1.20 0.01 2.35
C ALA A 190 0.21 -0.71 3.29
N VAL A 191 -0.53 -1.71 2.78
CA VAL A 191 -1.43 -2.52 3.61
C VAL A 191 -0.65 -3.32 4.66
N ALA A 192 0.51 -3.88 4.32
CA ALA A 192 1.39 -4.56 5.27
C ALA A 192 1.83 -3.61 6.41
N ALA A 193 2.22 -2.38 6.09
CA ALA A 193 2.59 -1.38 7.08
C ALA A 193 1.43 -1.03 8.02
N LEU A 194 0.19 -0.96 7.50
CA LEU A 194 -1.00 -0.78 8.33
C LEU A 194 -1.26 -1.97 9.25
N MET A 195 -1.04 -3.21 8.78
CA MET A 195 -1.16 -4.41 9.60
C MET A 195 -0.12 -4.42 10.73
N GLU A 196 1.12 -4.03 10.43
CA GLU A 196 2.18 -3.87 11.43
C GLU A 196 1.83 -2.79 12.46
N TYR A 197 1.33 -1.65 12.00
CA TYR A 197 0.89 -0.56 12.88
C TYR A 197 -0.21 -1.02 13.85
N VAL A 198 -1.24 -1.68 13.35
CA VAL A 198 -2.30 -2.26 14.19
C VAL A 198 -1.73 -3.26 15.19
N ASN A 199 -0.75 -4.09 14.81
CA ASN A 199 -0.10 -5.02 15.74
C ASN A 199 0.61 -4.28 16.89
N GLU A 200 1.31 -3.19 16.58
CA GLU A 200 1.98 -2.38 17.61
C GLU A 200 0.97 -1.66 18.51
N LEU A 201 -0.12 -1.12 17.95
CA LEU A 201 -1.18 -0.50 18.74
C LEU A 201 -1.85 -1.49 19.70
N TYR A 202 -2.02 -2.76 19.32
CA TYR A 202 -2.52 -3.79 20.26
C TYR A 202 -1.56 -4.12 21.40
N LYS A 203 -0.26 -3.98 21.19
CA LYS A 203 0.77 -4.23 22.23
C LYS A 203 0.96 -3.05 23.17
N LEU A 204 0.90 -1.84 22.63
CA LEU A 204 1.27 -0.62 23.34
C LEU A 204 0.06 0.18 23.84
N GLY A 205 -1.13 -0.14 23.33
CA GLY A 205 -2.33 0.69 23.44
C GLY A 205 -2.38 1.73 22.30
N ALA A 206 -3.53 2.35 22.09
CA ALA A 206 -3.76 3.32 21.04
C ALA A 206 -4.27 4.65 21.63
N ALA A 207 -3.58 5.75 21.36
CA ALA A 207 -4.09 7.10 21.61
C ALA A 207 -5.10 7.51 20.52
N LYS A 208 -5.91 8.54 20.79
CA LYS A 208 -6.87 9.07 19.80
C LYS A 208 -6.19 9.42 18.48
N ASP A 209 -5.02 10.07 18.53
CA ASP A 209 -4.28 10.48 17.33
C ASP A 209 -3.79 9.29 16.50
N ASP A 210 -3.49 8.15 17.14
CA ASP A 210 -3.13 6.92 16.45
C ASP A 210 -4.31 6.33 15.68
N LEU A 211 -5.51 6.36 16.28
CA LEU A 211 -6.74 5.89 15.65
C LEU A 211 -7.16 6.80 14.48
N VAL A 212 -7.02 8.12 14.65
CA VAL A 212 -7.27 9.09 13.57
C VAL A 212 -6.31 8.87 12.41
N ALA A 213 -5.01 8.70 12.69
CA ALA A 213 -4.01 8.41 11.64
C ALA A 213 -4.31 7.08 10.94
N LEU A 214 -4.63 6.03 11.70
CA LEU A 214 -5.01 4.72 11.15
C LEU A 214 -6.22 4.84 10.21
N ALA A 215 -7.28 5.53 10.64
CA ALA A 215 -8.50 5.71 9.85
C ALA A 215 -8.21 6.46 8.53
N LYS A 216 -7.46 7.57 8.60
CA LYS A 216 -7.07 8.36 7.41
C LYS A 216 -6.25 7.53 6.42
N LEU A 217 -5.25 6.79 6.91
CA LEU A 217 -4.39 5.94 6.09
C LEU A 217 -5.12 4.71 5.52
N LEU A 218 -6.16 4.23 6.20
CA LEU A 218 -6.96 3.09 5.76
C LEU A 218 -7.95 3.45 4.65
N LYS A 219 -8.33 4.72 4.53
CA LYS A 219 -9.39 5.20 3.64
C LYS A 219 -9.24 4.82 2.16
N PRO A 220 -8.06 4.84 1.53
CA PRO A 220 -7.90 4.38 0.15
C PRO A 220 -8.25 2.91 -0.05
N PHE A 221 -8.11 2.08 0.96
CA PHE A 221 -8.29 0.63 0.94
C PHE A 221 -9.69 0.22 1.40
N ALA A 222 -10.12 0.72 2.55
CA ALA A 222 -11.38 0.38 3.22
C ALA A 222 -12.18 1.65 3.55
N PRO A 223 -12.76 2.32 2.54
CA PRO A 223 -13.37 3.64 2.69
C PRO A 223 -14.57 3.68 3.63
N HIS A 224 -15.39 2.61 3.69
CA HIS A 224 -16.57 2.59 4.55
C HIS A 224 -16.17 2.49 6.02
N LEU A 225 -15.31 1.52 6.36
CA LEU A 225 -14.76 1.38 7.71
C LEU A 225 -14.03 2.65 8.16
N ALA A 226 -13.18 3.19 7.30
CA ALA A 226 -12.40 4.38 7.62
C ALA A 226 -13.28 5.61 7.86
N SER A 227 -14.33 5.80 7.07
CA SER A 227 -15.28 6.91 7.25
C SER A 227 -16.03 6.80 8.57
N GLU A 228 -16.51 5.61 8.94
CA GLU A 228 -17.17 5.35 10.22
C GLU A 228 -16.23 5.63 11.41
N MET A 229 -14.97 5.19 11.29
CA MET A 229 -13.95 5.49 12.31
C MET A 229 -13.73 7.00 12.46
N LEU A 230 -13.57 7.74 11.36
CA LEU A 230 -13.34 9.20 11.39
C LEU A 230 -14.55 9.94 12.00
N GLU A 231 -15.75 9.55 11.63
CA GLU A 231 -16.99 10.13 12.18
C GLU A 231 -17.07 9.91 13.69
N SER A 232 -16.84 8.66 14.15
CA SER A 232 -16.85 8.31 15.58
C SER A 232 -15.77 9.05 16.39
N LEU A 233 -14.62 9.34 15.76
CA LEU A 233 -13.51 10.07 16.39
C LEU A 233 -13.69 11.60 16.32
N GLY A 234 -14.68 12.11 15.57
CA GLY A 234 -14.88 13.54 15.31
C GLY A 234 -13.69 14.15 14.58
N ALA A 235 -13.09 13.43 13.65
CA ALA A 235 -11.90 13.84 12.91
C ALA A 235 -12.24 14.22 11.46
N ASP A 236 -11.46 15.14 10.90
CA ASP A 236 -11.54 15.49 9.48
C ASP A 236 -10.94 14.39 8.58
N ASP A 237 -11.13 14.56 7.27
CA ASP A 237 -10.66 13.64 6.22
C ASP A 237 -9.40 14.15 5.49
N VAL A 238 -8.62 15.01 6.13
CA VAL A 238 -7.39 15.54 5.55
C VAL A 238 -6.28 14.48 5.72
N TRP A 239 -5.54 14.21 4.62
CA TRP A 239 -4.43 13.24 4.66
C TRP A 239 -3.39 13.63 5.73
N PRO A 240 -2.94 12.69 6.56
CA PRO A 240 -2.05 12.99 7.67
C PRO A 240 -0.63 13.31 7.17
N THR A 241 0.03 14.22 7.86
CA THR A 241 1.44 14.56 7.65
C THR A 241 2.30 13.93 8.73
N TRP A 242 3.58 13.76 8.43
CA TRP A 242 4.57 13.29 9.40
C TRP A 242 5.59 14.37 9.73
N ASP A 243 6.21 14.26 10.89
CA ASP A 243 7.32 15.08 11.33
C ASP A 243 8.61 14.25 11.24
N GLU A 244 9.59 14.72 10.47
CA GLU A 244 10.90 14.04 10.30
C GLU A 244 11.65 13.91 11.63
N SER A 245 11.51 14.86 12.56
CA SER A 245 12.15 14.79 13.86
C SER A 245 11.63 13.62 14.72
N LYS A 246 10.37 13.22 14.51
CA LYS A 246 9.72 12.10 15.20
C LYS A 246 10.09 10.73 14.60
N LEU A 247 10.75 10.68 13.47
CA LEU A 247 11.22 9.43 12.85
C LEU A 247 12.50 8.91 13.49
N LEU A 248 13.25 9.77 14.14
CA LEU A 248 14.50 9.40 14.78
C LEU A 248 14.19 8.47 15.95
N SER A 249 14.80 7.31 15.93
CA SER A 249 14.72 6.40 17.07
C SER A 249 15.75 6.84 18.09
N GLU A 250 15.33 7.18 19.28
CA GLU A 250 16.24 7.42 20.40
C GLU A 250 16.99 6.15 20.79
N THR A 251 16.52 5.00 20.33
CA THR A 251 17.12 3.70 20.67
C THR A 251 17.44 2.87 19.44
N ALA A 252 18.46 2.06 19.54
CA ALA A 252 18.89 1.11 18.52
C ALA A 252 18.99 -0.30 19.12
N LYS A 253 18.68 -1.32 18.30
CA LYS A 253 18.85 -2.73 18.69
C LYS A 253 20.23 -3.20 18.21
N ILE A 254 21.05 -3.66 19.18
CA ILE A 254 22.35 -4.27 18.90
C ILE A 254 22.21 -5.80 19.01
N VAL A 255 22.67 -6.48 17.99
CA VAL A 255 22.76 -7.95 17.98
C VAL A 255 24.04 -8.36 18.72
N VAL A 256 23.91 -9.15 19.80
CA VAL A 256 25.05 -9.68 20.56
C VAL A 256 25.26 -11.15 20.21
N GLN A 257 26.47 -11.43 19.74
CA GLN A 257 26.94 -12.78 19.46
C GLN A 257 28.04 -13.20 20.45
N VAL A 258 28.12 -14.48 20.75
CA VAL A 258 29.27 -15.09 21.44
C VAL A 258 29.80 -16.21 20.52
N ASN A 259 31.07 -16.11 20.14
CA ASN A 259 31.70 -17.01 19.15
C ASN A 259 30.87 -17.14 17.87
N GLY A 260 30.36 -16.00 17.34
CA GLY A 260 29.57 -15.97 16.09
C GLY A 260 28.11 -16.44 16.22
N LYS A 261 27.66 -16.89 17.40
CA LYS A 261 26.27 -17.34 17.61
C LYS A 261 25.45 -16.28 18.34
N LEU A 262 24.26 -15.94 17.82
CA LEU A 262 23.32 -15.00 18.42
C LEU A 262 22.96 -15.45 19.84
N ARG A 263 23.11 -14.54 20.82
CA ARG A 263 22.79 -14.79 22.24
C ARG A 263 21.80 -13.80 22.82
N ALA A 264 21.90 -12.51 22.43
CA ALA A 264 20.99 -11.46 22.90
C ALA A 264 20.76 -10.39 21.84
N ARG A 265 19.72 -9.60 22.06
CA ARG A 265 19.50 -8.31 21.40
C ARG A 265 19.34 -7.28 22.49
N LEU A 266 20.21 -6.28 22.50
CA LEU A 266 20.19 -5.16 23.43
C LEU A 266 19.50 -3.97 22.80
N THR A 267 18.75 -3.23 23.59
CA THR A 267 18.22 -1.92 23.20
C THR A 267 19.08 -0.87 23.88
N VAL A 268 19.75 -0.01 23.10
CA VAL A 268 20.64 1.04 23.58
C VAL A 268 20.21 2.38 23.03
N SER A 269 20.58 3.50 23.68
CA SER A 269 20.40 4.82 23.07
C SER A 269 21.19 4.93 21.75
N VAL A 270 20.67 5.70 20.81
CA VAL A 270 21.39 6.00 19.55
C VAL A 270 22.69 6.77 19.85
N ASP A 271 22.68 7.62 20.87
CA ASP A 271 23.84 8.37 21.32
C ASP A 271 24.96 7.44 21.83
N ASP A 272 24.60 6.29 22.37
CA ASP A 272 25.54 5.30 22.88
C ASP A 272 26.13 4.40 21.78
N LEU A 273 25.65 4.49 20.54
CA LEU A 273 26.13 3.62 19.43
C LEU A 273 27.62 3.83 19.10
N ALA A 274 28.19 4.98 19.42
CA ALA A 274 29.60 5.25 19.21
C ALA A 274 30.48 4.73 20.35
N ASP A 275 29.89 4.36 21.49
CA ASP A 275 30.60 3.93 22.69
C ASP A 275 30.64 2.38 22.77
N GLU A 276 31.71 1.79 22.21
CA GLU A 276 31.92 0.35 22.22
C GLU A 276 32.06 -0.21 23.64
N GLU A 277 32.71 0.55 24.57
CA GLU A 277 32.92 0.09 25.93
C GLU A 277 31.61 -0.02 26.70
N LYS A 278 30.74 0.98 26.55
CA LYS A 278 29.41 0.98 27.14
C LYS A 278 28.54 -0.16 26.59
N ILE A 279 28.56 -0.36 25.26
CA ILE A 279 27.82 -1.45 24.61
C ILE A 279 28.32 -2.82 25.09
N THR A 280 29.63 -2.99 25.20
CA THR A 280 30.24 -4.22 25.68
C THR A 280 29.87 -4.48 27.14
N SER A 281 29.92 -3.46 27.96
CA SER A 281 29.50 -3.53 29.36
C SER A 281 28.04 -3.94 29.51
N LEU A 282 27.13 -3.31 28.75
CA LEU A 282 25.70 -3.67 28.73
C LEU A 282 25.48 -5.11 28.26
N ALA A 283 26.25 -5.56 27.29
CA ALA A 283 26.17 -6.92 26.78
C ALA A 283 26.61 -7.95 27.84
N LEU A 284 27.67 -7.69 28.54
CA LEU A 284 28.17 -8.54 29.63
C LEU A 284 27.25 -8.57 30.86
N ALA A 285 26.47 -7.51 31.08
CA ALA A 285 25.46 -7.46 32.13
C ALA A 285 24.20 -8.25 31.79
N ASP A 286 23.95 -8.61 30.51
CA ASP A 286 22.76 -9.36 30.13
C ASP A 286 22.87 -10.83 30.56
N PRO A 287 21.89 -11.36 31.35
CA PRO A 287 21.94 -12.74 31.86
C PRO A 287 22.01 -13.82 30.77
N ARG A 288 21.52 -13.52 29.56
CA ARG A 288 21.57 -14.42 28.40
C ARG A 288 22.98 -14.53 27.82
N VAL A 289 23.77 -13.48 27.94
CA VAL A 289 25.18 -13.41 27.49
C VAL A 289 26.10 -13.99 28.57
N GLN A 290 25.84 -13.67 29.85
CA GLN A 290 26.64 -14.17 30.98
C GLN A 290 26.79 -15.67 31.02
N LYS A 291 25.74 -16.41 30.63
CA LYS A 291 25.77 -17.88 30.55
C LYS A 291 26.91 -18.43 29.65
N PHE A 292 27.43 -17.60 28.74
CA PHE A 292 28.45 -17.98 27.75
C PHE A 292 29.77 -17.27 27.96
N THR A 293 29.84 -16.26 28.83
CA THR A 293 31.04 -15.45 29.07
C THR A 293 31.65 -15.64 30.45
N GLY A 294 31.14 -16.64 31.22
CA GLY A 294 31.57 -16.88 32.61
C GLY A 294 33.07 -17.20 32.80
N GLN A 295 33.79 -17.55 31.73
CA GLN A 295 35.25 -17.75 31.76
C GLN A 295 36.04 -16.51 31.31
N GLY A 296 35.37 -15.39 31.12
CA GLY A 296 35.95 -14.15 30.59
C GLY A 296 35.89 -14.05 29.07
N ILE A 297 36.14 -12.86 28.57
CA ILE A 297 36.23 -12.56 27.13
C ILE A 297 37.67 -12.36 26.71
N LYS A 298 38.08 -12.94 25.58
CA LYS A 298 39.40 -12.72 24.99
C LYS A 298 39.46 -11.50 24.09
N LYS A 299 38.36 -11.28 23.32
CA LYS A 299 38.24 -10.16 22.38
C LYS A 299 36.78 -9.77 22.20
N SER A 300 36.54 -8.47 21.94
CA SER A 300 35.26 -7.93 21.46
C SER A 300 35.47 -7.37 20.05
N PHE A 301 34.45 -7.51 19.22
CA PHE A 301 34.38 -6.93 17.89
C PHE A 301 33.03 -6.22 17.74
N TYR A 302 33.06 -4.91 17.75
CA TYR A 302 31.87 -4.10 17.56
C TYR A 302 31.86 -3.49 16.16
N VAL A 303 30.80 -3.72 15.40
CA VAL A 303 30.58 -3.13 14.08
C VAL A 303 29.36 -2.22 14.16
N GLN A 304 29.62 -0.91 14.40
CA GLN A 304 28.58 0.09 14.60
C GLN A 304 27.55 0.16 13.46
N LYS A 305 28.00 0.16 12.19
CA LYS A 305 27.11 0.20 11.02
C LYS A 305 26.19 -1.02 10.94
N ALA A 306 26.65 -2.19 11.34
CA ALA A 306 25.88 -3.42 11.37
C ALA A 306 25.09 -3.59 12.68
N LYS A 307 25.33 -2.72 13.68
CA LYS A 307 24.77 -2.85 15.04
C LYS A 307 24.99 -4.25 15.61
N LEU A 308 26.21 -4.74 15.48
CA LEU A 308 26.61 -6.08 15.84
C LEU A 308 27.80 -6.04 16.80
N LEU A 309 27.68 -6.69 17.95
CA LEU A 309 28.75 -6.98 18.89
C LEU A 309 29.02 -8.50 18.90
N ASN A 310 30.24 -8.93 18.62
CA ASN A 310 30.65 -10.33 18.75
C ASN A 310 31.73 -10.44 19.84
N LEU A 311 31.40 -11.22 20.86
CA LEU A 311 32.31 -11.53 21.99
C LEU A 311 32.99 -12.88 21.72
N VAL A 312 34.30 -12.93 21.84
CA VAL A 312 35.09 -14.16 21.72
C VAL A 312 35.55 -14.57 23.10
N VAL A 313 35.19 -15.76 23.53
CA VAL A 313 35.55 -16.37 24.83
C VAL A 313 36.58 -17.46 24.67
#